data_efa74b73ead1a1b7912b016cd2540177
#
_entry.id   efa74b73ead1a1b7912b016cd2540177
#
_cell.length_a   1.000
_cell.length_b   1.000
_cell.length_c   1.000
_cell.angle_alpha   90.00
_cell.angle_beta   90.00
_cell.angle_gamma   90.00
#
_symmetry.space_group_name_H-M   'P 1'
#
loop_
_entity.id
_entity.type
_entity.pdbx_description
1 polymer ?
#
loop_
_entity_poly.entity_id
_entity_poly.type
_entity_poly.pdbx_seq_one_letter_code
_entity_poly.pdbx_strand_id
1 'polypeptide(L)'
;MEPTILEENKEADILVGIPSYNNARTIRNVGQNVAAGLAKYFPQARSILCVSDGGSTDGTQEVIKEAETEAVKLILVSHPVHPVDKISVSYRGIPGQEKAYRTFLEAAKFLKAKACTVVDPDVQSITPEWMEKLLRPVYAGRFDYIAPLFTRQKFDGTITNSIVYPLTRALYGKQVVQPIGGNFAFSGELVDFYLGKAAWQSEVLRFGIDIWMTTQTIVGGFKIGQAHLGVKIQEAREPASDLATMFSQVTSSVYTLMGENESFWKGVSGSQPIPILGDPPEMEAEPLPVNWERMLRIFRLAVKDLMEIWRKALPGKTALGLAAIGRLSTQPSIFPRTSGFA
;
A
#
# COMPACT_ATOMS: atom_id res chain seq x y z
N MET A 1 2.71 2.64 23.92
CA MET A 1 2.68 4.10 23.71
C MET A 1 2.71 4.74 25.09
N GLU A 2 3.56 5.73 25.33
CA GLU A 2 3.57 6.42 26.63
C GLU A 2 2.24 7.15 26.81
N PRO A 3 1.51 6.93 27.90
CA PRO A 3 0.18 7.50 28.13
C PRO A 3 0.17 9.05 28.06
N THR A 4 1.26 9.66 28.51
CA THR A 4 1.38 11.12 28.69
C THR A 4 1.16 11.94 27.41
N ILE A 5 1.59 11.44 26.24
CA ILE A 5 1.50 12.19 24.97
C ILE A 5 0.06 12.15 24.40
N LEU A 6 -0.68 11.08 24.68
CA LEU A 6 -2.07 10.96 24.25
C LEU A 6 -3.04 11.66 25.20
N GLU A 7 -2.71 11.75 26.49
CA GLU A 7 -3.57 12.37 27.51
C GLU A 7 -3.73 13.88 27.32
N GLU A 8 -2.75 14.56 26.70
CA GLU A 8 -2.85 15.97 26.34
C GLU A 8 -3.82 16.22 25.18
N ASN A 9 -4.11 15.19 24.36
CA ASN A 9 -4.99 15.26 23.20
C ASN A 9 -6.19 14.33 23.39
N LYS A 10 -7.23 14.81 24.04
CA LYS A 10 -8.40 13.98 24.42
C LYS A 10 -9.21 13.42 23.25
N GLU A 11 -9.22 14.09 22.11
CA GLU A 11 -9.99 13.70 20.92
C GLU A 11 -9.35 14.25 19.64
N ALA A 12 -9.44 13.52 18.56
CA ALA A 12 -9.10 13.97 17.20
C ALA A 12 -10.21 13.61 16.22
N ASP A 13 -10.45 14.47 15.24
CA ASP A 13 -11.37 14.14 14.14
C ASP A 13 -10.66 13.35 13.04
N ILE A 14 -9.38 13.68 12.80
CA ILE A 14 -8.55 13.08 11.76
C ILE A 14 -7.21 12.65 12.34
N LEU A 15 -6.77 11.44 12.00
CA LEU A 15 -5.43 10.93 12.28
C LEU A 15 -4.73 10.54 11.00
N VAL A 16 -3.53 11.10 10.77
CA VAL A 16 -2.63 10.68 9.68
C VAL A 16 -1.45 9.92 10.28
N GLY A 17 -1.26 8.67 9.87
CA GLY A 17 -0.14 7.82 10.29
C GLY A 17 0.98 7.81 9.26
N ILE A 18 2.21 8.02 9.70
CA ILE A 18 3.42 7.84 8.86
C ILE A 18 4.35 6.86 9.56
N PRO A 19 4.48 5.62 9.06
CA PRO A 19 5.50 4.70 9.55
C PRO A 19 6.86 5.14 9.00
N SER A 20 7.91 5.22 9.83
CA SER A 20 9.21 5.69 9.38
C SER A 20 10.38 4.84 9.85
N TYR A 21 11.41 4.78 9.01
CA TYR A 21 12.73 4.23 9.33
C TYR A 21 13.78 4.75 8.35
N ASN A 22 14.68 5.62 8.81
CA ASN A 22 15.74 6.24 8.00
C ASN A 22 15.19 6.94 6.74
N ASN A 23 14.25 7.85 6.93
CA ASN A 23 13.57 8.62 5.89
C ASN A 23 13.87 10.12 5.94
N ALA A 24 14.97 10.56 6.55
CA ALA A 24 15.30 12.00 6.72
C ALA A 24 15.25 12.81 5.41
N ARG A 25 15.54 12.17 4.27
CA ARG A 25 15.54 12.83 2.96
C ARG A 25 14.15 13.17 2.45
N THR A 26 13.15 12.37 2.79
CA THR A 26 11.81 12.43 2.18
C THR A 26 10.72 12.84 3.15
N ILE A 27 10.84 12.49 4.43
CA ILE A 27 9.77 12.64 5.42
C ILE A 27 9.38 14.10 5.66
N ARG A 28 10.31 15.07 5.49
CA ARG A 28 10.03 16.51 5.54
C ARG A 28 8.95 16.89 4.53
N ASN A 29 9.19 16.56 3.27
CA ASN A 29 8.25 16.86 2.18
C ASN A 29 6.89 16.19 2.43
N VAL A 30 6.89 14.94 2.87
CA VAL A 30 5.66 14.21 3.19
C VAL A 30 4.90 14.90 4.33
N GLY A 31 5.55 15.17 5.44
CA GLY A 31 4.93 15.81 6.61
C GLY A 31 4.37 17.20 6.29
N GLN A 32 5.13 18.03 5.57
CA GLN A 32 4.68 19.38 5.19
C GLN A 32 3.49 19.35 4.25
N ASN A 33 3.44 18.46 3.26
CA ASN A 33 2.28 18.33 2.37
C ASN A 33 1.06 17.78 3.10
N VAL A 34 1.23 16.84 4.02
CA VAL A 34 0.15 16.36 4.89
C VAL A 34 -0.41 17.52 5.73
N ALA A 35 0.45 18.26 6.43
CA ALA A 35 0.03 19.38 7.27
C ALA A 35 -0.67 20.47 6.45
N ALA A 36 -0.12 20.85 5.31
CA ALA A 36 -0.72 21.82 4.39
C ALA A 36 -2.11 21.37 3.89
N GLY A 37 -2.23 20.08 3.54
CA GLY A 37 -3.50 19.50 3.10
C GLY A 37 -4.56 19.48 4.20
N LEU A 38 -4.19 19.11 5.41
CA LEU A 38 -5.09 19.12 6.55
C LEU A 38 -5.56 20.55 6.87
N ALA A 39 -4.64 21.50 6.93
CA ALA A 39 -4.97 22.91 7.17
C ALA A 39 -5.89 23.48 6.08
N LYS A 40 -5.65 23.16 4.81
CA LYS A 40 -6.42 23.68 3.67
C LYS A 40 -7.81 23.07 3.57
N TYR A 41 -7.93 21.75 3.70
CA TYR A 41 -9.16 21.01 3.40
C TYR A 41 -9.99 20.64 4.62
N PHE A 42 -9.38 20.68 5.81
CA PHE A 42 -10.02 20.33 7.09
C PHE A 42 -9.74 21.36 8.20
N PRO A 43 -9.91 22.68 7.94
CA PRO A 43 -9.50 23.74 8.88
C PRO A 43 -10.26 23.72 10.22
N GLN A 44 -11.42 23.07 10.26
CA GLN A 44 -12.23 22.94 11.49
C GLN A 44 -12.05 21.60 12.20
N ALA A 45 -11.31 20.66 11.60
CA ALA A 45 -11.07 19.35 12.19
C ALA A 45 -9.85 19.39 13.10
N ARG A 46 -9.95 18.74 14.25
CA ARG A 46 -8.79 18.48 15.10
C ARG A 46 -7.97 17.39 14.46
N SER A 47 -6.88 17.78 13.82
CA SER A 47 -6.03 16.88 13.04
C SER A 47 -4.74 16.55 13.77
N ILE A 48 -4.39 15.27 13.78
CA ILE A 48 -3.15 14.75 14.37
C ILE A 48 -2.33 14.02 13.31
N LEU A 49 -1.05 14.39 13.23
CA LEU A 49 -0.04 13.67 12.49
C LEU A 49 0.70 12.74 13.47
N CYS A 50 0.50 11.45 13.35
CA CYS A 50 1.15 10.43 14.16
C CYS A 50 2.26 9.77 13.37
N VAL A 51 3.51 9.98 13.79
CA VAL A 51 4.68 9.35 13.18
C VAL A 51 5.18 8.25 14.10
N SER A 52 5.26 7.04 13.58
CA SER A 52 5.79 5.89 14.31
C SER A 52 7.12 5.45 13.74
N ASP A 53 8.19 5.71 14.51
CA ASP A 53 9.56 5.50 14.06
C ASP A 53 10.14 4.16 14.53
N GLY A 54 10.77 3.44 13.61
CA GLY A 54 11.41 2.13 13.82
C GLY A 54 12.84 2.20 14.36
N GLY A 55 13.22 3.32 14.99
CA GLY A 55 14.57 3.54 15.52
C GLY A 55 15.53 4.07 14.47
N SER A 56 15.13 5.12 13.77
CA SER A 56 15.97 5.85 12.80
C SER A 56 17.23 6.43 13.44
N THR A 57 18.31 6.48 12.66
CA THR A 57 19.62 7.01 13.07
C THR A 57 20.15 8.11 12.14
N ASP A 58 19.33 8.53 11.16
CA ASP A 58 19.69 9.47 10.11
C ASP A 58 19.14 10.90 10.33
N GLY A 59 18.51 11.17 11.48
CA GLY A 59 17.88 12.45 11.77
C GLY A 59 16.41 12.54 11.35
N THR A 60 15.77 11.42 10.98
CA THR A 60 14.35 11.38 10.60
C THR A 60 13.44 12.03 11.65
N GLN A 61 13.66 11.73 12.94
CA GLN A 61 12.82 12.23 14.03
C GLN A 61 12.92 13.74 14.23
N GLU A 62 14.11 14.31 13.99
CA GLU A 62 14.35 15.75 14.08
C GLU A 62 13.67 16.47 12.94
N VAL A 63 13.82 15.93 11.74
CA VAL A 63 13.31 16.53 10.50
C VAL A 63 11.78 16.61 10.49
N ILE A 64 11.09 15.56 10.97
CA ILE A 64 9.61 15.52 10.93
C ILE A 64 8.97 16.52 11.90
N LYS A 65 9.66 16.96 12.94
CA LYS A 65 9.13 17.98 13.87
C LYS A 65 8.77 19.29 13.18
N GLU A 66 9.40 19.59 12.03
CA GLU A 66 9.09 20.77 11.22
C GLU A 66 7.71 20.70 10.54
N ALA A 67 7.04 19.55 10.54
CA ALA A 67 5.68 19.41 10.02
C ALA A 67 4.59 19.81 11.05
N GLU A 68 4.96 20.04 12.31
CA GLU A 68 4.02 20.52 13.31
C GLU A 68 3.63 21.97 13.05
N THR A 69 2.33 22.26 13.15
CA THR A 69 1.77 23.58 12.95
C THR A 69 0.68 23.85 13.99
N GLU A 70 0.18 25.10 14.06
CA GLU A 70 -0.97 25.40 14.93
C GLU A 70 -2.22 24.57 14.58
N ALA A 71 -2.39 24.23 13.30
CA ALA A 71 -3.55 23.49 12.80
C ALA A 71 -3.38 21.95 12.89
N VAL A 72 -2.15 21.45 12.98
CA VAL A 72 -1.85 20.02 12.98
C VAL A 72 -0.82 19.68 14.04
N LYS A 73 -1.25 18.96 15.06
CA LYS A 73 -0.36 18.50 16.13
C LYS A 73 0.41 17.26 15.70
N LEU A 74 1.68 17.21 16.05
CA LEU A 74 2.54 16.06 15.81
C LEU A 74 2.63 15.18 17.06
N ILE A 75 2.37 13.89 16.88
CA ILE A 75 2.69 12.84 17.85
C ILE A 75 3.81 11.98 17.25
N LEU A 76 4.97 12.03 17.87
CA LEU A 76 6.11 11.18 17.50
C LEU A 76 6.26 10.06 18.51
N VAL A 77 6.14 8.82 18.04
CA VAL A 77 6.29 7.63 18.87
C VAL A 77 7.27 6.65 18.24
N SER A 78 7.90 5.82 19.06
CA SER A 78 8.71 4.70 18.58
C SER A 78 7.91 3.41 18.71
N HIS A 79 7.83 2.62 17.64
CA HIS A 79 7.29 1.28 17.74
C HIS A 79 8.40 0.27 18.12
N PRO A 80 8.07 -0.81 18.84
CA PRO A 80 9.07 -1.78 19.27
C PRO A 80 9.62 -2.54 18.06
N VAL A 81 10.94 -2.53 17.90
CA VAL A 81 11.67 -3.25 16.84
C VAL A 81 12.56 -4.30 17.48
N HIS A 82 12.32 -5.57 17.18
CA HIS A 82 13.18 -6.66 17.61
C HIS A 82 14.31 -6.89 16.61
N PRO A 83 15.44 -7.52 17.01
CA PRO A 83 16.54 -7.82 16.08
C PRO A 83 16.08 -8.57 14.84
N VAL A 84 15.13 -9.48 14.95
CA VAL A 84 14.56 -10.23 13.82
C VAL A 84 13.83 -9.33 12.82
N ASP A 85 13.25 -8.22 13.25
CA ASP A 85 12.58 -7.25 12.36
C ASP A 85 13.58 -6.50 11.47
N LYS A 86 14.83 -6.30 11.98
CA LYS A 86 15.92 -5.68 11.22
C LYS A 86 16.56 -6.63 10.22
N ILE A 87 16.51 -7.93 10.47
CA ILE A 87 17.04 -8.98 9.57
C ILE A 87 16.01 -9.32 8.49
N SER A 88 14.74 -9.40 8.87
CA SER A 88 13.63 -9.75 7.99
C SER A 88 12.68 -8.57 7.86
N VAL A 89 13.11 -7.56 7.12
CA VAL A 89 12.37 -6.32 6.90
C VAL A 89 11.28 -6.54 5.85
N SER A 90 10.14 -5.86 6.00
CA SER A 90 9.11 -5.83 4.97
C SER A 90 9.66 -5.23 3.66
N TYR A 91 9.07 -5.59 2.53
CA TYR A 91 9.47 -5.05 1.22
C TYR A 91 9.38 -3.50 1.15
N ARG A 92 8.70 -2.87 2.09
CA ARG A 92 8.67 -1.40 2.25
C ARG A 92 9.87 -0.83 3.01
N GLY A 93 10.76 -1.68 3.52
CA GLY A 93 11.98 -1.28 4.19
C GLY A 93 11.79 -0.72 5.59
N ILE A 94 10.63 -0.90 6.22
CA ILE A 94 10.34 -0.43 7.57
C ILE A 94 10.32 -1.63 8.52
N PRO A 95 11.29 -1.76 9.44
CA PRO A 95 11.32 -2.83 10.43
C PRO A 95 10.10 -2.73 11.37
N GLY A 96 9.35 -3.83 11.54
CA GLY A 96 8.18 -3.84 12.40
C GLY A 96 7.04 -2.95 11.91
N GLN A 97 6.87 -2.83 10.62
CA GLN A 97 5.83 -1.98 9.98
C GLN A 97 4.44 -2.27 10.54
N GLU A 98 4.08 -3.53 10.78
CA GLU A 98 2.79 -3.93 11.36
C GLU A 98 2.57 -3.33 12.75
N LYS A 99 3.65 -3.14 13.52
CA LYS A 99 3.60 -2.52 14.85
C LYS A 99 3.34 -1.02 14.75
N ALA A 100 3.92 -0.36 13.75
CA ALA A 100 3.61 1.04 13.46
C ALA A 100 2.13 1.22 13.12
N TYR A 101 1.58 0.36 12.26
CA TYR A 101 0.16 0.39 11.91
C TYR A 101 -0.74 0.13 13.12
N ARG A 102 -0.39 -0.85 13.95
CA ARG A 102 -1.10 -1.11 15.20
C ARG A 102 -1.08 0.12 16.11
N THR A 103 0.06 0.79 16.22
CA THR A 103 0.18 2.05 16.98
C THR A 103 -0.77 3.12 16.45
N PHE A 104 -0.90 3.27 15.13
CA PHE A 104 -1.86 4.22 14.55
C PHE A 104 -3.30 3.87 14.86
N LEU A 105 -3.66 2.59 14.76
CA LEU A 105 -5.02 2.13 15.07
C LEU A 105 -5.35 2.32 16.56
N GLU A 106 -4.43 1.98 17.46
CA GLU A 106 -4.60 2.19 18.90
C GLU A 106 -4.73 3.69 19.24
N ALA A 107 -3.91 4.55 18.61
CA ALA A 107 -4.03 6.00 18.75
C ALA A 107 -5.36 6.52 18.20
N ALA A 108 -5.77 6.08 17.01
CA ALA A 108 -7.03 6.47 16.40
C ALA A 108 -8.24 6.08 17.26
N LYS A 109 -8.22 4.88 17.83
CA LYS A 109 -9.24 4.40 18.76
C LYS A 109 -9.29 5.24 20.04
N PHE A 110 -8.12 5.48 20.66
CA PHE A 110 -8.05 6.29 21.88
C PHE A 110 -8.57 7.71 21.65
N LEU A 111 -8.18 8.33 20.54
CA LEU A 111 -8.56 9.70 20.16
C LEU A 111 -9.96 9.78 19.54
N LYS A 112 -10.64 8.66 19.35
CA LYS A 112 -11.96 8.57 18.69
C LYS A 112 -11.97 9.19 17.28
N ALA A 113 -10.89 8.98 16.51
CA ALA A 113 -10.75 9.54 15.19
C ALA A 113 -11.86 9.04 14.24
N LYS A 114 -12.49 9.95 13.51
CA LYS A 114 -13.57 9.66 12.55
C LYS A 114 -13.01 9.15 11.22
N ALA A 115 -11.88 9.72 10.80
CA ALA A 115 -11.21 9.36 9.57
C ALA A 115 -9.70 9.26 9.81
N CYS A 116 -9.09 8.24 9.24
CA CYS A 116 -7.68 7.97 9.34
C CYS A 116 -7.09 7.77 7.94
N THR A 117 -5.82 8.10 7.77
CA THR A 117 -5.05 7.71 6.57
C THR A 117 -3.64 7.31 6.97
N VAL A 118 -3.05 6.40 6.22
CA VAL A 118 -1.62 6.09 6.31
C VAL A 118 -0.94 6.62 5.06
N VAL A 119 0.22 7.22 5.21
CA VAL A 119 1.03 7.79 4.14
C VAL A 119 2.43 7.21 4.20
N ASP A 120 2.94 6.75 3.04
CA ASP A 120 4.31 6.24 2.93
C ASP A 120 5.31 7.38 3.17
N PRO A 121 6.39 7.16 3.96
CA PRO A 121 7.36 8.20 4.33
C PRO A 121 8.28 8.62 3.19
N ASP A 122 8.33 7.85 2.10
CA ASP A 122 9.24 8.00 0.96
C ASP A 122 8.55 8.46 -0.33
N VAL A 123 7.27 8.80 -0.27
CA VAL A 123 6.52 9.29 -1.42
C VAL A 123 6.87 10.75 -1.72
N GLN A 124 7.52 10.98 -2.87
CA GLN A 124 7.99 12.32 -3.30
C GLN A 124 6.90 13.11 -4.03
N SER A 125 5.97 12.44 -4.67
CA SER A 125 4.89 13.05 -5.46
C SER A 125 3.65 13.45 -4.66
N ILE A 126 3.71 13.36 -3.33
CA ILE A 126 2.60 13.77 -2.48
C ILE A 126 2.31 15.26 -2.63
N THR A 127 1.02 15.59 -2.69
CA THR A 127 0.53 16.97 -2.68
C THR A 127 -0.53 17.15 -1.60
N PRO A 128 -0.82 18.39 -1.16
CA PRO A 128 -1.87 18.67 -0.19
C PRO A 128 -3.24 18.09 -0.57
N GLU A 129 -3.54 18.00 -1.87
CA GLU A 129 -4.78 17.47 -2.43
C GLU A 129 -5.02 15.99 -2.10
N TRP A 130 -3.96 15.22 -1.79
CA TRP A 130 -4.11 13.83 -1.36
C TRP A 130 -4.93 13.72 -0.07
N MET A 131 -4.76 14.66 0.85
CA MET A 131 -5.54 14.67 2.09
C MET A 131 -7.03 14.85 1.82
N GLU A 132 -7.39 15.74 0.90
CA GLU A 132 -8.78 15.87 0.49
C GLU A 132 -9.32 14.60 -0.15
N LYS A 133 -8.61 14.06 -1.15
CA LYS A 133 -9.05 12.91 -1.94
C LYS A 133 -9.21 11.64 -1.11
N LEU A 134 -8.32 11.42 -0.15
CA LEU A 134 -8.34 10.25 0.72
C LEU A 134 -9.33 10.42 1.87
N LEU A 135 -9.24 11.53 2.60
CA LEU A 135 -9.95 11.69 3.87
C LEU A 135 -11.38 12.20 3.71
N ARG A 136 -11.67 13.11 2.77
CA ARG A 136 -13.01 13.72 2.65
C ARG A 136 -14.12 12.68 2.44
N PRO A 137 -13.98 11.65 1.58
CA PRO A 137 -15.01 10.63 1.39
C PRO A 137 -15.29 9.81 2.66
N VAL A 138 -14.24 9.55 3.46
CA VAL A 138 -14.32 8.82 4.72
C VAL A 138 -14.92 9.74 5.82
N TYR A 139 -14.38 10.93 5.97
CA TYR A 139 -14.82 11.90 6.97
C TYR A 139 -16.30 12.29 6.81
N ALA A 140 -16.79 12.31 5.57
CA ALA A 140 -18.19 12.53 5.24
C ALA A 140 -19.08 11.28 5.41
N GLY A 141 -18.55 10.14 5.85
CA GLY A 141 -19.28 8.89 6.06
C GLY A 141 -19.82 8.23 4.77
N ARG A 142 -19.27 8.61 3.60
CA ARG A 142 -19.71 8.02 2.31
C ARG A 142 -19.03 6.68 2.05
N PHE A 143 -17.81 6.52 2.50
CA PHE A 143 -16.99 5.32 2.38
C PHE A 143 -16.32 5.01 3.71
N ASP A 144 -16.05 3.73 3.93
CA ASP A 144 -15.28 3.26 5.09
C ASP A 144 -13.81 3.09 4.75
N TYR A 145 -13.49 2.86 3.46
CA TYR A 145 -12.13 2.69 2.98
C TYR A 145 -11.96 3.33 1.61
N ILE A 146 -10.86 4.05 1.43
CA ILE A 146 -10.43 4.60 0.15
C ILE A 146 -9.06 4.03 -0.20
N ALA A 147 -9.02 3.18 -1.22
CA ALA A 147 -7.77 2.70 -1.79
C ALA A 147 -7.17 3.77 -2.74
N PRO A 148 -5.84 3.87 -2.83
CA PRO A 148 -5.21 4.75 -3.78
C PRO A 148 -5.35 4.20 -5.20
N LEU A 149 -5.43 5.10 -6.17
CA LEU A 149 -5.32 4.79 -7.59
C LEU A 149 -4.27 5.71 -8.20
N PHE A 150 -3.07 5.17 -8.39
CA PHE A 150 -1.96 5.89 -8.99
C PHE A 150 -1.87 5.62 -10.49
N THR A 151 -1.53 6.65 -11.25
CA THR A 151 -1.02 6.47 -12.60
C THR A 151 0.37 5.87 -12.52
N ARG A 152 0.56 4.70 -13.11
CA ARG A 152 1.81 3.95 -13.09
C ARG A 152 2.30 3.69 -14.50
N GLN A 153 3.60 3.69 -14.64
CA GLN A 153 4.25 3.22 -15.86
C GLN A 153 3.99 1.72 -16.03
N LYS A 154 3.90 1.22 -17.27
CA LYS A 154 3.50 -0.16 -17.57
C LYS A 154 4.39 -1.27 -16.95
N PHE A 155 5.62 -0.93 -16.56
CA PHE A 155 6.55 -1.85 -15.89
C PHE A 155 6.59 -1.66 -14.37
N ASP A 156 5.87 -0.67 -13.85
CA ASP A 156 5.69 -0.47 -12.41
C ASP A 156 4.47 -1.26 -11.92
N GLY A 157 4.55 -1.71 -10.66
CA GLY A 157 3.45 -2.46 -10.04
C GLY A 157 3.21 -3.85 -10.63
N THR A 158 4.23 -4.50 -11.19
CA THR A 158 4.11 -5.81 -11.86
C THR A 158 3.44 -6.86 -10.97
N ILE A 159 3.82 -6.96 -9.70
CA ILE A 159 3.21 -7.92 -8.76
C ILE A 159 1.74 -7.55 -8.50
N THR A 160 1.44 -6.28 -8.32
CA THR A 160 0.07 -5.79 -8.14
C THR A 160 -0.79 -6.16 -9.34
N ASN A 161 -0.33 -5.84 -10.55
CA ASN A 161 -1.10 -6.00 -11.78
C ASN A 161 -1.25 -7.47 -12.21
N SER A 162 -0.19 -8.29 -12.00
CA SER A 162 -0.16 -9.68 -12.48
C SER A 162 -0.70 -10.69 -11.47
N ILE A 163 -0.70 -10.38 -10.18
CA ILE A 163 -1.05 -11.34 -9.12
C ILE A 163 -2.10 -10.76 -8.17
N VAL A 164 -1.78 -9.65 -7.50
CA VAL A 164 -2.62 -9.21 -6.37
C VAL A 164 -3.98 -8.73 -6.83
N TYR A 165 -4.04 -7.87 -7.85
CA TYR A 165 -5.31 -7.40 -8.40
C TYR A 165 -6.17 -8.54 -8.99
N PRO A 166 -5.65 -9.40 -9.87
CA PRO A 166 -6.43 -10.53 -10.40
C PRO A 166 -6.96 -11.46 -9.31
N LEU A 167 -6.15 -11.79 -8.29
CA LEU A 167 -6.58 -12.64 -7.20
C LEU A 167 -7.59 -11.93 -6.28
N THR A 168 -7.37 -10.67 -5.94
CA THR A 168 -8.35 -9.89 -5.16
C THR A 168 -9.70 -9.83 -5.87
N ARG A 169 -9.67 -9.57 -7.17
CA ARG A 169 -10.86 -9.55 -7.99
C ARG A 169 -11.58 -10.91 -8.05
N ALA A 170 -10.82 -11.98 -8.24
CA ALA A 170 -11.37 -13.34 -8.38
C ALA A 170 -11.90 -13.88 -7.05
N LEU A 171 -11.14 -13.71 -5.97
CA LEU A 171 -11.45 -14.28 -4.66
C LEU A 171 -12.49 -13.45 -3.89
N TYR A 172 -12.39 -12.15 -3.96
CA TYR A 172 -13.22 -11.27 -3.12
C TYR A 172 -14.28 -10.48 -3.90
N GLY A 173 -14.35 -10.65 -5.21
CA GLY A 173 -15.41 -10.08 -6.04
C GLY A 173 -15.42 -8.56 -6.14
N LYS A 174 -14.29 -7.88 -5.85
CA LYS A 174 -14.17 -6.43 -5.91
C LYS A 174 -12.99 -6.00 -6.78
N GLN A 175 -13.21 -4.98 -7.62
CA GLN A 175 -12.19 -4.46 -8.55
C GLN A 175 -11.38 -3.34 -7.88
N VAL A 176 -10.68 -3.67 -6.79
CA VAL A 176 -9.70 -2.77 -6.17
C VAL A 176 -8.41 -2.85 -6.98
N VAL A 177 -8.12 -1.84 -7.81
CA VAL A 177 -7.04 -1.89 -8.82
C VAL A 177 -5.66 -1.96 -8.16
N GLN A 178 -5.45 -1.25 -7.05
CA GLN A 178 -4.18 -1.23 -6.33
C GLN A 178 -4.35 -1.59 -4.85
N PRO A 179 -4.65 -2.87 -4.54
CA PRO A 179 -4.98 -3.31 -3.19
C PRO A 179 -3.78 -3.28 -2.21
N ILE A 180 -2.55 -3.12 -2.73
CA ILE A 180 -1.31 -2.96 -1.95
C ILE A 180 -0.62 -1.62 -2.27
N GLY A 181 -1.38 -0.60 -2.63
CA GLY A 181 -0.83 0.68 -3.09
C GLY A 181 -0.15 1.52 -2.00
N GLY A 182 -0.35 1.22 -0.72
CA GLY A 182 -0.04 2.14 0.37
C GLY A 182 -0.94 3.39 0.31
N ASN A 183 -0.76 4.33 1.22
CA ASN A 183 -1.46 5.63 1.13
C ASN A 183 -2.99 5.50 0.99
N PHE A 184 -3.62 4.80 1.89
CA PHE A 184 -5.07 4.57 1.91
C PHE A 184 -5.71 5.22 3.14
N ALA A 185 -7.01 5.51 3.06
CA ALA A 185 -7.77 6.04 4.18
C ALA A 185 -8.86 5.09 4.65
N PHE A 186 -9.24 5.19 5.93
CA PHE A 186 -10.23 4.32 6.55
C PHE A 186 -10.97 5.04 7.69
N SER A 187 -12.19 4.57 8.00
CA SER A 187 -13.07 5.10 9.04
C SER A 187 -12.67 4.65 10.45
N GLY A 188 -13.13 5.38 11.46
CA GLY A 188 -13.01 4.96 12.86
C GLY A 188 -13.70 3.62 13.15
N GLU A 189 -14.77 3.26 12.41
CA GLU A 189 -15.43 1.97 12.52
C GLU A 189 -14.50 0.83 12.06
N LEU A 190 -13.76 1.04 10.97
CA LEU A 190 -12.73 0.10 10.52
C LEU A 190 -11.56 -0.02 11.51
N VAL A 191 -11.23 1.03 12.25
CA VAL A 191 -10.21 0.95 13.32
C VAL A 191 -10.60 -0.10 14.34
N ASP A 192 -11.83 -0.04 14.85
CA ASP A 192 -12.32 -1.01 15.83
C ASP A 192 -12.39 -2.43 15.26
N PHE A 193 -12.82 -2.55 14.01
CA PHE A 193 -12.88 -3.83 13.31
C PHE A 193 -11.49 -4.48 13.16
N TYR A 194 -10.48 -3.71 12.73
CA TYR A 194 -9.12 -4.23 12.56
C TYR A 194 -8.48 -4.61 13.89
N LEU A 195 -8.63 -3.77 14.93
CA LEU A 195 -8.10 -4.07 16.26
C LEU A 195 -8.76 -5.29 16.91
N GLY A 196 -10.01 -5.58 16.57
CA GLY A 196 -10.73 -6.77 17.03
C GLY A 196 -10.25 -8.10 16.41
N LYS A 197 -9.39 -8.05 15.37
CA LYS A 197 -8.88 -9.27 14.73
C LYS A 197 -7.69 -9.86 15.50
N ALA A 198 -7.67 -11.18 15.63
CA ALA A 198 -6.60 -11.90 16.35
C ALA A 198 -5.24 -11.95 15.59
N ALA A 199 -5.21 -11.45 14.36
CA ALA A 199 -4.09 -11.64 13.42
C ALA A 199 -2.82 -10.81 13.73
N TRP A 200 -2.79 -9.95 14.74
CA TRP A 200 -1.70 -8.99 14.99
C TRP A 200 -0.31 -9.58 15.30
N GLN A 201 -0.20 -10.89 15.42
CA GLN A 201 1.08 -11.59 15.57
C GLN A 201 1.43 -12.47 14.37
N SER A 202 0.64 -12.41 13.29
CA SER A 202 0.84 -13.25 12.12
C SER A 202 1.89 -12.67 11.15
N GLU A 203 2.56 -13.56 10.40
CA GLU A 203 3.47 -13.17 9.33
C GLU A 203 2.78 -12.41 8.20
N VAL A 204 1.47 -12.63 8.00
CA VAL A 204 0.66 -11.90 7.02
C VAL A 204 0.70 -10.40 7.28
N LEU A 205 0.56 -9.98 8.55
CA LEU A 205 0.63 -8.56 8.91
C LEU A 205 2.05 -8.01 8.79
N ARG A 206 3.04 -8.82 9.13
CA ARG A 206 4.44 -8.41 9.06
C ARG A 206 4.88 -8.02 7.66
N PHE A 207 4.41 -8.73 6.63
CA PHE A 207 4.85 -8.55 5.25
C PHE A 207 3.77 -8.06 4.30
N GLY A 208 2.51 -8.15 4.69
CA GLY A 208 1.38 -7.84 3.83
C GLY A 208 0.26 -7.07 4.52
N ILE A 209 0.59 -6.13 5.40
CA ILE A 209 -0.41 -5.32 6.13
C ILE A 209 -1.40 -4.64 5.18
N ASP A 210 -0.96 -4.13 4.04
CA ASP A 210 -1.82 -3.44 3.07
C ASP A 210 -2.87 -4.38 2.48
N ILE A 211 -2.44 -5.56 1.99
CA ILE A 211 -3.38 -6.54 1.42
C ILE A 211 -4.30 -7.12 2.50
N TRP A 212 -3.80 -7.27 3.72
CA TRP A 212 -4.63 -7.71 4.83
C TRP A 212 -5.74 -6.69 5.12
N MET A 213 -5.41 -5.40 5.25
CA MET A 213 -6.39 -4.34 5.50
C MET A 213 -7.43 -4.27 4.38
N THR A 214 -6.99 -4.28 3.12
CA THR A 214 -7.91 -4.30 1.96
C THR A 214 -8.82 -5.53 1.98
N THR A 215 -8.25 -6.72 2.20
CA THR A 215 -9.02 -7.98 2.24
C THR A 215 -10.01 -7.99 3.39
N GLN A 216 -9.59 -7.62 4.61
CA GLN A 216 -10.49 -7.59 5.76
C GLN A 216 -11.62 -6.57 5.58
N THR A 217 -11.35 -5.44 4.94
CA THR A 217 -12.39 -4.46 4.58
C THR A 217 -13.46 -5.07 3.66
N ILE A 218 -13.02 -5.80 2.62
CA ILE A 218 -13.96 -6.46 1.68
C ILE A 218 -14.77 -7.55 2.39
N VAL A 219 -14.08 -8.42 3.12
CA VAL A 219 -14.71 -9.54 3.83
C VAL A 219 -15.66 -9.05 4.93
N GLY A 220 -15.34 -7.92 5.57
CA GLY A 220 -16.19 -7.27 6.56
C GLY A 220 -17.43 -6.57 5.97
N GLY A 221 -17.55 -6.48 4.64
CA GLY A 221 -18.70 -5.85 3.99
C GLY A 221 -18.71 -4.33 4.02
N PHE A 222 -17.58 -3.69 4.31
CA PHE A 222 -17.45 -2.23 4.37
C PHE A 222 -17.50 -1.57 2.98
N LYS A 223 -17.87 -0.29 2.95
CA LYS A 223 -17.96 0.49 1.71
C LYS A 223 -16.58 0.93 1.24
N ILE A 224 -16.18 0.46 0.07
CA ILE A 224 -14.87 0.74 -0.52
C ILE A 224 -15.01 1.68 -1.73
N GLY A 225 -14.13 2.67 -1.80
CA GLY A 225 -13.88 3.50 -2.99
C GLY A 225 -12.41 3.52 -3.35
N GLN A 226 -12.09 4.12 -4.48
CA GLN A 226 -10.73 4.40 -4.95
C GLN A 226 -10.59 5.88 -5.25
N ALA A 227 -9.42 6.48 -5.03
CA ALA A 227 -9.16 7.87 -5.36
C ALA A 227 -7.92 8.03 -6.24
N HIS A 228 -8.06 8.77 -7.34
CA HIS A 228 -6.92 9.17 -8.18
C HIS A 228 -5.98 10.10 -7.42
N LEU A 229 -4.75 9.65 -7.17
CA LEU A 229 -3.71 10.41 -6.46
C LEU A 229 -2.59 10.95 -7.38
N GLY A 230 -2.70 10.73 -8.69
CA GLY A 230 -1.69 11.15 -9.65
C GLY A 230 -0.61 10.09 -9.88
N VAL A 231 0.55 10.52 -10.32
CA VAL A 231 1.72 9.64 -10.52
C VAL A 231 2.39 9.37 -9.20
N LYS A 232 2.72 8.10 -8.91
CA LYS A 232 3.47 7.74 -7.70
C LYS A 232 4.97 7.79 -7.99
N ILE A 233 5.68 8.72 -7.35
CA ILE A 233 7.14 8.82 -7.35
C ILE A 233 7.61 8.51 -5.94
N GLN A 234 8.45 7.52 -5.79
CA GLN A 234 9.08 7.12 -4.53
C GLN A 234 10.60 7.17 -4.66
N GLU A 235 11.31 7.26 -3.54
CA GLU A 235 12.77 7.13 -3.55
C GLU A 235 13.15 5.77 -4.13
N ALA A 236 14.08 5.80 -5.10
CA ALA A 236 14.52 4.59 -5.79
C ALA A 236 15.25 3.68 -4.80
N ARG A 237 14.69 2.50 -4.56
CA ARG A 237 15.38 1.39 -3.88
C ARG A 237 16.09 0.54 -4.93
N GLU A 238 17.16 -0.15 -4.57
CA GLU A 238 17.86 -1.01 -5.52
C GLU A 238 16.93 -2.07 -6.13
N PRO A 239 16.61 -2.01 -7.44
CA PRO A 239 15.50 -2.77 -8.02
C PRO A 239 15.72 -4.29 -8.07
N ALA A 240 16.96 -4.76 -7.97
CA ALA A 240 17.28 -6.15 -8.30
C ALA A 240 17.22 -7.13 -7.12
N SER A 241 17.51 -6.66 -5.90
CA SER A 241 17.41 -7.47 -4.68
C SER A 241 15.99 -7.49 -4.10
N ASP A 242 15.20 -6.49 -4.41
CA ASP A 242 13.94 -6.19 -3.77
C ASP A 242 12.74 -6.92 -4.40
N LEU A 243 12.76 -7.17 -5.73
CA LEU A 243 11.62 -7.77 -6.43
C LEU A 243 11.34 -9.22 -5.99
N ALA A 244 12.38 -10.03 -5.76
CA ALA A 244 12.22 -11.41 -5.32
C ALA A 244 11.66 -11.47 -3.89
N THR A 245 12.16 -10.62 -3.00
CA THR A 245 11.69 -10.48 -1.63
C THR A 245 10.25 -9.99 -1.61
N MET A 246 9.94 -8.92 -2.35
CA MET A 246 8.58 -8.40 -2.48
C MET A 246 7.62 -9.45 -3.04
N PHE A 247 8.03 -10.17 -4.08
CA PHE A 247 7.23 -11.24 -4.68
C PHE A 247 6.90 -12.32 -3.63
N SER A 248 7.91 -12.82 -2.93
CA SER A 248 7.75 -13.86 -1.91
C SER A 248 6.84 -13.40 -0.78
N GLN A 249 7.06 -12.23 -0.22
CA GLN A 249 6.29 -11.69 0.90
C GLN A 249 4.84 -11.41 0.52
N VAL A 250 4.61 -10.76 -0.62
CA VAL A 250 3.26 -10.42 -1.08
C VAL A 250 2.47 -11.66 -1.45
N THR A 251 3.06 -12.60 -2.21
CA THR A 251 2.36 -13.83 -2.61
C THR A 251 2.07 -14.72 -1.42
N SER A 252 2.99 -14.85 -0.47
CA SER A 252 2.76 -15.58 0.78
C SER A 252 1.55 -15.01 1.53
N SER A 253 1.49 -13.68 1.69
CA SER A 253 0.38 -13.00 2.35
C SER A 253 -0.95 -13.22 1.62
N VAL A 254 -0.96 -13.10 0.29
CA VAL A 254 -2.18 -13.32 -0.53
C VAL A 254 -2.69 -14.74 -0.39
N TYR A 255 -1.81 -15.76 -0.46
CA TYR A 255 -2.22 -17.16 -0.34
C TYR A 255 -2.66 -17.53 1.08
N THR A 256 -2.03 -16.98 2.10
CA THR A 256 -2.49 -17.18 3.48
C THR A 256 -3.89 -16.59 3.67
N LEU A 257 -4.12 -15.35 3.20
CA LEU A 257 -5.44 -14.72 3.25
C LEU A 257 -6.48 -15.48 2.42
N MET A 258 -6.10 -16.07 1.31
CA MET A 258 -6.98 -16.95 0.54
C MET A 258 -7.43 -18.16 1.38
N GLY A 259 -6.51 -18.81 2.10
CA GLY A 259 -6.84 -19.91 2.99
C GLY A 259 -7.73 -19.49 4.16
N GLU A 260 -7.40 -18.38 4.82
CA GLU A 260 -8.14 -17.86 5.97
C GLU A 260 -9.59 -17.43 5.62
N ASN A 261 -9.83 -17.02 4.38
CA ASN A 261 -11.14 -16.53 3.92
C ASN A 261 -11.83 -17.49 2.94
N GLU A 262 -11.57 -18.80 3.05
CA GLU A 262 -12.10 -19.80 2.14
C GLU A 262 -13.63 -19.82 2.08
N SER A 263 -14.29 -19.69 3.21
CA SER A 263 -15.76 -19.64 3.30
C SER A 263 -16.36 -18.44 2.57
N PHE A 264 -15.64 -17.29 2.56
CA PHE A 264 -16.09 -16.09 1.88
C PHE A 264 -15.99 -16.24 0.36
N TRP A 265 -14.79 -16.58 -0.15
CA TRP A 265 -14.57 -16.55 -1.59
C TRP A 265 -15.25 -17.71 -2.34
N LYS A 266 -15.56 -18.81 -1.68
CA LYS A 266 -16.41 -19.88 -2.26
C LYS A 266 -17.83 -19.40 -2.62
N GLY A 267 -18.32 -18.35 -1.98
CA GLY A 267 -19.60 -17.70 -2.30
C GLY A 267 -19.52 -16.64 -3.41
N VAL A 268 -18.31 -16.30 -3.88
CA VAL A 268 -18.13 -15.25 -4.90
C VAL A 268 -18.40 -15.81 -6.30
N SER A 269 -19.45 -15.30 -6.97
CA SER A 269 -19.83 -15.70 -8.31
C SER A 269 -19.42 -14.74 -9.42
N GLY A 270 -18.85 -13.59 -9.08
CA GLY A 270 -18.43 -12.57 -10.04
C GLY A 270 -17.71 -11.39 -9.38
N SER A 271 -17.30 -10.41 -10.17
CA SER A 271 -16.64 -9.22 -9.64
C SER A 271 -17.39 -7.94 -10.00
N GLN A 272 -17.43 -7.01 -9.04
CA GLN A 272 -18.10 -5.72 -9.18
C GLN A 272 -17.08 -4.59 -9.22
N PRO A 273 -17.25 -3.59 -10.11
CA PRO A 273 -16.48 -2.38 -10.05
C PRO A 273 -16.75 -1.66 -8.72
N ILE A 274 -15.75 -0.94 -8.24
CA ILE A 274 -15.92 -0.04 -7.10
C ILE A 274 -15.80 1.41 -7.56
N PRO A 275 -16.49 2.35 -6.88
CA PRO A 275 -16.45 3.76 -7.26
C PRO A 275 -15.02 4.31 -7.29
N ILE A 276 -14.70 5.07 -8.32
CA ILE A 276 -13.45 5.81 -8.47
C ILE A 276 -13.78 7.31 -8.31
N LEU A 277 -13.03 7.97 -7.44
CA LEU A 277 -13.22 9.37 -7.09
C LEU A 277 -12.13 10.23 -7.76
N GLY A 278 -12.56 11.37 -8.29
CA GLY A 278 -11.70 12.30 -9.03
C GLY A 278 -11.43 11.83 -10.46
N ASP A 279 -10.98 12.78 -11.27
CA ASP A 279 -10.62 12.52 -12.64
C ASP A 279 -9.24 11.87 -12.76
N PRO A 280 -9.01 11.03 -13.78
CA PRO A 280 -7.68 10.53 -14.05
C PRO A 280 -6.73 11.70 -14.32
N PRO A 281 -5.49 11.67 -13.81
CA PRO A 281 -4.54 12.75 -14.03
C PRO A 281 -4.15 12.82 -15.52
N GLU A 282 -3.97 14.05 -16.04
CA GLU A 282 -3.49 14.29 -17.39
C GLU A 282 -2.02 13.87 -17.60
N MET A 283 -1.27 13.70 -16.51
CA MET A 283 0.15 13.34 -16.55
C MET A 283 0.35 11.85 -16.82
N GLU A 284 1.16 11.54 -17.81
CA GLU A 284 1.72 10.19 -18.00
C GLU A 284 2.92 9.98 -17.04
N ALA A 285 3.05 8.77 -16.52
CA ALA A 285 4.22 8.39 -15.75
C ALA A 285 5.45 8.31 -16.65
N GLU A 286 6.58 8.86 -16.19
CA GLU A 286 7.84 8.80 -16.94
C GLU A 286 8.26 7.34 -17.21
N PRO A 287 8.83 7.05 -18.39
CA PRO A 287 9.27 5.71 -18.72
C PRO A 287 10.39 5.24 -17.77
N LEU A 288 10.19 4.10 -17.13
CA LEU A 288 11.24 3.46 -16.35
C LEU A 288 12.30 2.84 -17.28
N PRO A 289 13.59 3.01 -16.98
CA PRO A 289 14.65 2.34 -17.72
C PRO A 289 14.57 0.84 -17.46
N VAL A 290 14.21 0.06 -18.48
CA VAL A 290 14.08 -1.39 -18.40
C VAL A 290 15.18 -2.05 -19.23
N ASN A 291 15.96 -2.93 -18.60
CA ASN A 291 16.95 -3.74 -19.28
C ASN A 291 16.28 -4.97 -19.93
N TRP A 292 15.73 -4.77 -21.13
CA TRP A 292 15.03 -5.78 -21.91
C TRP A 292 15.88 -7.02 -22.19
N GLU A 293 17.14 -6.85 -22.52
CA GLU A 293 18.04 -7.95 -22.84
C GLU A 293 18.23 -8.88 -21.64
N ARG A 294 18.42 -8.28 -20.45
CA ARG A 294 18.52 -9.04 -19.20
C ARG A 294 17.22 -9.79 -18.91
N MET A 295 16.07 -9.14 -19.05
CA MET A 295 14.77 -9.76 -18.79
C MET A 295 14.51 -10.92 -19.73
N LEU A 296 14.73 -10.76 -21.04
CA LEU A 296 14.57 -11.83 -22.02
C LEU A 296 15.54 -12.98 -21.80
N ARG A 297 16.78 -12.69 -21.41
CA ARG A 297 17.77 -13.74 -21.10
C ARG A 297 17.31 -14.58 -19.91
N ILE A 298 16.87 -13.95 -18.83
CA ILE A 298 16.36 -14.66 -17.64
C ILE A 298 15.11 -15.47 -18.01
N PHE A 299 14.18 -14.89 -18.76
CA PHE A 299 12.97 -15.59 -19.20
C PHE A 299 13.29 -16.82 -20.08
N ARG A 300 14.23 -16.68 -21.03
CA ARG A 300 14.66 -17.80 -21.87
C ARG A 300 15.32 -18.93 -21.09
N LEU A 301 16.13 -18.56 -20.08
CA LEU A 301 16.69 -19.54 -19.16
C LEU A 301 15.59 -20.27 -18.40
N ALA A 302 14.62 -19.54 -17.86
CA ALA A 302 13.48 -20.14 -17.19
C ALA A 302 12.65 -21.05 -18.12
N VAL A 303 12.41 -20.65 -19.37
CA VAL A 303 11.74 -21.50 -20.36
C VAL A 303 12.54 -22.80 -20.60
N LYS A 304 13.85 -22.71 -20.69
CA LYS A 304 14.71 -23.88 -20.87
C LYS A 304 14.64 -24.83 -19.66
N ASP A 305 14.76 -24.29 -18.46
CA ASP A 305 15.00 -25.09 -17.27
C ASP A 305 13.69 -25.52 -16.57
N LEU A 306 12.60 -24.76 -16.73
CA LEU A 306 11.33 -24.99 -16.03
C LEU A 306 10.18 -25.49 -16.91
N MET A 307 10.39 -25.64 -18.23
CA MET A 307 9.32 -26.01 -19.17
C MET A 307 8.64 -27.32 -18.83
N GLU A 308 9.36 -28.32 -18.33
CA GLU A 308 8.76 -29.62 -17.93
C GLU A 308 7.82 -29.46 -16.74
N ILE A 309 8.19 -28.61 -15.77
CA ILE A 309 7.35 -28.29 -14.62
C ILE A 309 6.11 -27.51 -15.09
N TRP A 310 6.32 -26.51 -15.92
CA TRP A 310 5.24 -25.67 -16.45
C TRP A 310 4.23 -26.46 -17.28
N ARG A 311 4.66 -27.43 -18.07
CA ARG A 311 3.74 -28.30 -18.83
C ARG A 311 2.83 -29.15 -17.92
N LYS A 312 3.29 -29.50 -16.72
CA LYS A 312 2.49 -30.24 -15.73
C LYS A 312 1.54 -29.33 -14.96
N ALA A 313 1.93 -28.07 -14.73
CA ALA A 313 1.21 -27.13 -13.89
C ALA A 313 0.24 -26.21 -14.67
N LEU A 314 0.51 -25.97 -15.97
CA LEU A 314 -0.22 -25.00 -16.77
C LEU A 314 -1.07 -25.64 -17.86
N PRO A 315 -2.18 -25.01 -18.26
CA PRO A 315 -2.91 -25.41 -19.46
C PRO A 315 -2.01 -25.47 -20.67
N GLY A 316 -2.15 -26.49 -21.54
CA GLY A 316 -1.27 -26.71 -22.69
C GLY A 316 -1.12 -25.49 -23.61
N LYS A 317 -2.19 -24.73 -23.84
CA LYS A 317 -2.16 -23.48 -24.63
C LYS A 317 -1.22 -22.43 -23.99
N THR A 318 -1.24 -22.32 -22.67
CA THR A 318 -0.37 -21.39 -21.92
C THR A 318 1.09 -21.81 -22.02
N ALA A 319 1.37 -23.10 -21.82
CA ALA A 319 2.74 -23.63 -21.95
C ALA A 319 3.33 -23.43 -23.36
N LEU A 320 2.50 -23.62 -24.41
CA LEU A 320 2.90 -23.32 -25.80
C LEU A 320 3.17 -21.84 -26.01
N GLY A 321 2.33 -20.96 -25.45
CA GLY A 321 2.54 -19.51 -25.49
C GLY A 321 3.86 -19.07 -24.85
N LEU A 322 4.20 -19.62 -23.68
CA LEU A 322 5.47 -19.35 -23.00
C LEU A 322 6.67 -19.80 -23.85
N ALA A 323 6.59 -21.00 -24.46
CA ALA A 323 7.63 -21.49 -25.36
C ALA A 323 7.80 -20.60 -26.60
N ALA A 324 6.71 -20.08 -27.16
CA ALA A 324 6.74 -19.16 -28.30
C ALA A 324 7.39 -17.82 -27.92
N ILE A 325 7.03 -17.22 -26.77
CA ILE A 325 7.64 -15.98 -26.25
C ILE A 325 9.15 -16.18 -26.03
N GLY A 326 9.58 -17.33 -25.50
CA GLY A 326 11.01 -17.64 -25.33
C GLY A 326 11.84 -17.65 -26.61
N ARG A 327 11.18 -17.78 -27.77
CA ARG A 327 11.83 -17.79 -29.11
C ARG A 327 11.85 -16.39 -29.76
N LEU A 328 11.13 -15.40 -29.22
CA LEU A 328 11.07 -14.06 -29.80
C LEU A 328 12.45 -13.40 -29.79
N SER A 329 12.74 -12.63 -30.85
CA SER A 329 13.97 -11.83 -30.93
C SER A 329 13.92 -10.64 -29.95
N THR A 330 15.07 -10.04 -29.69
CA THR A 330 15.23 -8.92 -28.73
C THR A 330 14.61 -7.60 -29.19
N GLN A 331 13.86 -7.55 -30.26
CA GLN A 331 13.26 -6.29 -30.75
C GLN A 331 11.97 -5.95 -30.00
N PRO A 332 11.86 -4.74 -29.40
CA PRO A 332 10.71 -4.32 -28.61
C PRO A 332 9.38 -4.19 -29.39
N SER A 333 9.41 -4.22 -30.72
CA SER A 333 8.25 -4.02 -31.59
C SER A 333 7.22 -5.15 -31.59
N ILE A 334 7.49 -6.27 -30.93
CA ILE A 334 6.67 -7.50 -31.02
C ILE A 334 5.74 -7.70 -29.80
N PHE A 335 5.92 -6.95 -28.72
CA PHE A 335 4.95 -7.01 -27.63
C PHE A 335 3.73 -6.16 -27.99
N PRO A 336 2.52 -6.78 -28.09
CA PRO A 336 1.32 -6.01 -28.35
C PRO A 336 1.19 -4.93 -27.27
N ARG A 337 0.97 -3.69 -27.69
CA ARG A 337 0.49 -2.66 -26.78
C ARG A 337 -0.81 -3.22 -26.19
N THR A 338 -0.79 -3.64 -24.95
CA THR A 338 -2.03 -3.90 -24.22
C THR A 338 -2.73 -2.54 -24.16
N SER A 339 -3.68 -2.35 -25.07
CA SER A 339 -4.65 -1.26 -24.99
C SER A 339 -5.20 -1.27 -23.56
N GLY A 340 -5.16 -0.12 -22.92
CA GLY A 340 -5.43 0.07 -21.51
C GLY A 340 -6.66 -0.70 -21.04
N PHE A 341 -6.56 -1.16 -19.83
CA PHE A 341 -7.73 -1.52 -19.04
C PHE A 341 -8.49 -0.21 -18.77
N ALA A 342 -9.52 0.04 -19.58
CA ALA A 342 -10.59 0.96 -19.26
C ALA A 342 -11.52 0.28 -18.24
#